data_1a3bbd78a72480129ad2c6737e0aaed4
#
_entry.id   1a3bbd78a72480129ad2c6737e0aaed4
#
_cell.length_a   1.000
_cell.length_b   1.000
_cell.length_c   1.000
_cell.angle_alpha   90.00
_cell.angle_beta   90.00
_cell.angle_gamma   90.00
#
_symmetry.space_group_name_H-M   'P 1'
#
loop_
_entity.id
_entity.type
_entity.pdbx_description
1 polymer ?
#
loop_
_entity_poly.entity_id
_entity_poly.type
_entity_poly.pdbx_seq_one_letter_code
_entity_poly.pdbx_strand_id
1 'polypeptide(L)'
;MASGDGLVVRVRPPLGRLSAAQALRLAELAAQHGAGLLELTSRANIQLRGVTPDQHGSLLGALAAQGLLDPDARQEQLRNLVIDPLSQPTDGLLALAEALQQALVADTALDGLPAKFGFSLASGRHGGLAEVAADVKIVRDGTQGWRLQVPGQPIAWQADSAPLTVQAALVLARWCAAQARARRAAGEHPGRLPQLLRQPGELPPLVLPTGLRQVPPYLPADGSPNPGWQRGLGLLVAAPLGRVAADALARLARSGIRGLRLTPWRMLLVEGLASSDSAVLEATGLGDPEHWIRDPQDARLRVSACSGAPGCRQALAPTQDLALALAPHVPEGAHLHVSGCAKGCALQLPSTVTLVAQAGEQEPVFGRARHALARAVTDSRWSARSLRDNPGLLFEEI
;
A
#
# COMPACT_ATOMS: atom_id res chain seq x y z
N MET A 1 3.07 8.46 -14.73
CA MET A 1 1.66 8.99 -14.63
C MET A 1 1.75 10.50 -14.37
N ALA A 2 1.01 11.32 -15.13
CA ALA A 2 1.06 12.78 -14.93
C ALA A 2 0.43 13.19 -13.59
N SER A 3 1.06 14.13 -12.90
CA SER A 3 0.63 14.72 -11.63
C SER A 3 0.79 16.25 -11.67
N GLY A 4 0.48 16.97 -10.61
CA GLY A 4 0.61 18.44 -10.55
C GLY A 4 2.06 18.91 -10.49
N ASP A 5 2.90 18.12 -9.86
CA ASP A 5 4.33 18.37 -9.64
C ASP A 5 5.26 17.70 -10.69
N GLY A 6 4.70 17.13 -11.77
CA GLY A 6 5.45 16.40 -12.80
C GLY A 6 4.90 15.00 -13.03
N LEU A 7 5.76 14.06 -13.37
CA LEU A 7 5.41 12.64 -13.47
C LEU A 7 5.63 11.93 -12.14
N VAL A 8 4.75 10.97 -11.87
CA VAL A 8 4.91 9.99 -10.78
C VAL A 8 5.37 8.67 -11.39
N VAL A 9 6.53 8.18 -10.97
CA VAL A 9 7.07 6.88 -11.35
C VAL A 9 6.90 5.93 -10.18
N ARG A 10 6.13 4.85 -10.39
CA ARG A 10 5.94 3.82 -9.37
C ARG A 10 6.97 2.72 -9.54
N VAL A 11 7.67 2.43 -8.47
CA VAL A 11 8.59 1.31 -8.37
C VAL A 11 7.93 0.23 -7.51
N ARG A 12 7.90 -0.98 -8.04
CA ARG A 12 7.42 -2.17 -7.35
C ARG A 12 8.60 -3.12 -7.14
N PRO A 13 9.32 -3.00 -6.02
CA PRO A 13 10.45 -3.88 -5.76
C PRO A 13 10.02 -5.35 -5.77
N PRO A 14 10.88 -6.26 -6.27
CA PRO A 14 10.60 -7.69 -6.24
C PRO A 14 10.22 -8.13 -4.82
N LEU A 15 9.06 -8.78 -4.69
CA LEU A 15 8.52 -9.29 -3.42
C LEU A 15 8.44 -8.25 -2.28
N GLY A 16 8.35 -6.96 -2.64
CA GLY A 16 8.29 -5.86 -1.69
C GLY A 16 9.60 -5.58 -0.96
N ARG A 17 10.76 -6.01 -1.49
CA ARG A 17 12.07 -5.90 -0.84
C ARG A 17 13.05 -5.07 -1.65
N LEU A 18 13.89 -4.32 -0.94
CA LEU A 18 15.04 -3.59 -1.47
C LEU A 18 16.30 -4.04 -0.72
N SER A 19 17.37 -4.35 -1.42
CA SER A 19 18.69 -4.39 -0.80
C SER A 19 19.14 -2.97 -0.40
N ALA A 20 20.13 -2.86 0.48
CA ALA A 20 20.71 -1.56 0.84
C ALA A 20 21.22 -0.80 -0.40
N ALA A 21 21.85 -1.50 -1.34
CA ALA A 21 22.35 -0.92 -2.59
C ALA A 21 21.19 -0.39 -3.47
N GLN A 22 20.10 -1.15 -3.62
CA GLN A 22 18.91 -0.70 -4.36
C GLN A 22 18.23 0.49 -3.68
N ALA A 23 18.14 0.50 -2.34
CA ALA A 23 17.58 1.61 -1.57
C ALA A 23 18.42 2.89 -1.74
N LEU A 24 19.75 2.78 -1.68
CA LEU A 24 20.66 3.88 -1.94
C LEU A 24 20.48 4.43 -3.35
N ARG A 25 20.50 3.54 -4.35
CA ARG A 25 20.36 3.97 -5.74
C ARG A 25 19.00 4.63 -6.01
N LEU A 26 17.94 4.10 -5.41
CA LEU A 26 16.60 4.69 -5.52
C LEU A 26 16.54 6.10 -4.91
N ALA A 27 17.20 6.32 -3.77
CA ALA A 27 17.33 7.64 -3.15
C ALA A 27 18.10 8.62 -4.07
N GLU A 28 19.22 8.20 -4.63
CA GLU A 28 19.99 9.00 -5.58
C GLU A 28 19.18 9.37 -6.82
N LEU A 29 18.44 8.41 -7.38
CA LEU A 29 17.58 8.65 -8.54
C LEU A 29 16.42 9.60 -8.22
N ALA A 30 15.85 9.53 -7.01
CA ALA A 30 14.82 10.46 -6.57
C ALA A 30 15.34 11.89 -6.45
N ALA A 31 16.57 12.07 -5.96
CA ALA A 31 17.22 13.37 -5.88
C ALA A 31 17.65 13.92 -7.25
N GLN A 32 18.11 13.04 -8.14
CA GLN A 32 18.65 13.43 -9.46
C GLN A 32 17.54 13.72 -10.47
N HIS A 33 16.47 12.94 -10.50
CA HIS A 33 15.45 12.96 -11.56
C HIS A 33 14.07 13.44 -11.09
N GLY A 34 13.88 13.64 -9.80
CA GLY A 34 12.61 14.03 -9.19
C GLY A 34 12.76 15.15 -8.17
N ALA A 35 11.78 15.26 -7.30
CA ALA A 35 11.72 16.27 -6.24
C ALA A 35 12.52 15.89 -4.98
N GLY A 36 13.38 14.85 -5.01
CA GLY A 36 14.09 14.37 -3.83
C GLY A 36 13.19 13.71 -2.78
N LEU A 37 12.00 13.27 -3.20
CA LEU A 37 10.97 12.73 -2.33
C LEU A 37 10.43 11.41 -2.86
N LEU A 38 10.28 10.46 -1.96
CA LEU A 38 9.67 9.16 -2.20
C LEU A 38 8.39 9.02 -1.36
N GLU A 39 7.37 8.40 -1.91
CA GLU A 39 6.12 8.12 -1.19
C GLU A 39 5.87 6.62 -1.09
N LEU A 40 5.67 6.13 0.12
CA LEU A 40 5.25 4.76 0.41
C LEU A 40 3.76 4.62 0.16
N THR A 41 3.34 3.51 -0.46
CA THR A 41 1.95 3.30 -0.84
C THR A 41 1.29 2.19 -0.02
N SER A 42 -0.04 2.21 0.07
CA SER A 42 -0.84 1.15 0.70
C SER A 42 -0.81 -0.21 -0.02
N ARG A 43 0.02 -0.34 -1.07
CA ARG A 43 0.27 -1.59 -1.78
C ARG A 43 1.72 -2.05 -1.69
N ALA A 44 2.43 -1.60 -0.65
CA ALA A 44 3.85 -1.90 -0.47
C ALA A 44 4.71 -1.57 -1.71
N ASN A 45 4.42 -0.45 -2.38
CA ASN A 45 5.22 0.10 -3.47
C ASN A 45 5.80 1.45 -3.03
N ILE A 46 6.77 1.94 -3.79
CA ILE A 46 7.33 3.27 -3.60
C ILE A 46 7.14 4.11 -4.86
N GLN A 47 6.93 5.41 -4.72
CA GLN A 47 6.73 6.34 -5.82
C GLN A 47 7.78 7.43 -5.78
N LEU A 48 8.42 7.72 -6.92
CA LEU A 48 9.21 8.92 -7.13
C LEU A 48 8.29 10.00 -7.69
N ARG A 49 8.39 11.20 -7.13
CA ARG A 49 7.57 12.34 -7.50
C ARG A 49 8.38 13.44 -8.16
N GLY A 50 7.71 14.32 -8.89
CA GLY A 50 8.34 15.50 -9.49
C GLY A 50 9.26 15.17 -10.66
N VAL A 51 9.11 14.00 -11.29
CA VAL A 51 9.94 13.61 -12.44
C VAL A 51 9.50 14.41 -13.66
N THR A 52 10.46 15.06 -14.31
CA THR A 52 10.16 15.82 -15.55
C THR A 52 10.11 14.91 -16.77
N PRO A 53 9.37 15.27 -17.83
CA PRO A 53 9.23 14.42 -19.00
C PRO A 53 10.57 14.08 -19.70
N ASP A 54 11.52 15.00 -19.73
CA ASP A 54 12.87 14.82 -20.27
C ASP A 54 13.72 13.85 -19.45
N GLN A 55 13.54 13.80 -18.13
CA GLN A 55 14.24 12.89 -17.22
C GLN A 55 13.62 11.48 -17.16
N HIS A 56 12.39 11.32 -17.63
CA HIS A 56 11.64 10.07 -17.48
C HIS A 56 12.34 8.86 -18.11
N GLY A 57 12.84 9.01 -19.36
CA GLY A 57 13.51 7.91 -20.06
C GLY A 57 14.80 7.47 -19.36
N SER A 58 15.63 8.44 -18.94
CA SER A 58 16.86 8.19 -18.19
C SER A 58 16.61 7.48 -16.86
N LEU A 59 15.57 7.93 -16.11
CA LEU A 59 15.15 7.30 -14.87
C LEU A 59 14.72 5.84 -15.09
N LEU A 60 13.90 5.55 -16.12
CA LEU A 60 13.47 4.18 -16.40
C LEU A 60 14.65 3.27 -16.72
N GLY A 61 15.61 3.72 -17.54
CA GLY A 61 16.83 2.97 -17.82
C GLY A 61 17.64 2.66 -16.55
N ALA A 62 17.78 3.64 -15.67
CA ALA A 62 18.49 3.46 -14.40
C ALA A 62 17.76 2.50 -13.44
N LEU A 63 16.43 2.54 -13.37
CA LEU A 63 15.63 1.60 -12.57
C LEU A 63 15.72 0.17 -13.13
N ALA A 64 15.69 0.01 -14.46
CA ALA A 64 15.84 -1.29 -15.12
C ALA A 64 17.21 -1.91 -14.79
N ALA A 65 18.29 -1.13 -14.83
CA ALA A 65 19.64 -1.58 -14.47
C ALA A 65 19.76 -2.06 -13.00
N GLN A 66 18.85 -1.66 -12.12
CA GLN A 66 18.78 -2.12 -10.73
C GLN A 66 17.81 -3.30 -10.52
N GLY A 67 17.16 -3.81 -11.57
CA GLY A 67 16.10 -4.82 -11.45
C GLY A 67 14.85 -4.30 -10.74
N LEU A 68 14.62 -2.99 -10.77
CA LEU A 68 13.49 -2.31 -10.13
C LEU A 68 12.36 -1.96 -11.11
N LEU A 69 12.52 -2.33 -12.37
CA LEU A 69 11.53 -2.19 -13.43
C LEU A 69 11.23 -3.55 -14.04
N ASP A 70 9.96 -3.81 -14.30
CA ASP A 70 9.56 -5.01 -15.03
C ASP A 70 9.96 -4.92 -16.51
N PRO A 71 10.30 -6.04 -17.17
CA PRO A 71 10.68 -6.07 -18.57
C PRO A 71 9.61 -5.50 -19.51
N ASP A 72 8.34 -5.70 -19.18
CA ASP A 72 7.20 -5.25 -19.97
C ASP A 72 5.96 -4.97 -19.09
N ALA A 73 4.99 -4.28 -19.68
CA ALA A 73 3.74 -3.89 -19.00
C ALA A 73 2.87 -5.10 -18.57
N ARG A 74 2.97 -6.23 -19.27
CA ARG A 74 2.25 -7.47 -18.91
C ARG A 74 2.78 -8.04 -17.59
N GLN A 75 4.11 -8.15 -17.47
CA GLN A 75 4.72 -8.63 -16.24
C GLN A 75 4.46 -7.69 -15.07
N GLU A 76 4.57 -6.38 -15.28
CA GLU A 76 4.20 -5.39 -14.27
C GLU A 76 2.76 -5.59 -13.78
N GLN A 77 1.81 -5.80 -14.68
CA GLN A 77 0.41 -6.00 -14.33
C GLN A 77 0.20 -7.28 -13.52
N LEU A 78 0.86 -8.38 -13.87
CA LEU A 78 0.70 -9.68 -13.22
C LEU A 78 1.40 -9.77 -11.85
N ARG A 79 2.41 -8.94 -11.58
CA ARG A 79 3.14 -8.92 -10.30
C ARG A 79 2.44 -8.12 -9.18
N ASN A 80 1.13 -7.96 -9.20
CA ASN A 80 0.41 -7.24 -8.15
C ASN A 80 0.19 -8.14 -6.91
N LEU A 81 1.29 -8.46 -6.22
CA LEU A 81 1.34 -9.25 -5.00
C LEU A 81 1.77 -8.37 -3.83
N VAL A 82 1.02 -8.40 -2.73
CA VAL A 82 1.42 -7.83 -1.44
C VAL A 82 1.72 -8.98 -0.49
N ILE A 83 2.97 -9.07 -0.05
CA ILE A 83 3.45 -10.12 0.85
C ILE A 83 3.56 -9.53 2.25
N ASP A 84 3.23 -10.31 3.25
CA ASP A 84 3.40 -9.94 4.65
C ASP A 84 4.85 -9.52 4.95
N PRO A 85 5.11 -8.24 5.21
CA PRO A 85 6.46 -7.77 5.47
C PRO A 85 7.02 -8.28 6.79
N LEU A 86 6.17 -8.77 7.70
CA LEU A 86 6.58 -9.36 8.98
C LEU A 86 6.70 -10.88 8.93
N SER A 87 6.65 -11.46 7.71
CA SER A 87 6.86 -12.89 7.54
C SER A 87 8.27 -13.31 7.94
N GLN A 88 8.37 -14.48 8.60
CA GLN A 88 9.64 -15.12 8.94
C GLN A 88 10.12 -16.02 7.78
N PRO A 89 11.42 -16.27 7.64
CA PRO A 89 11.93 -17.18 6.61
C PRO A 89 11.30 -18.58 6.68
N THR A 90 10.94 -19.02 7.88
CA THR A 90 10.34 -20.33 8.16
C THR A 90 8.88 -20.46 7.78
N ASP A 91 8.18 -19.37 7.44
CA ASP A 91 6.75 -19.41 7.10
C ASP A 91 6.46 -20.01 5.73
N GLY A 92 7.47 -20.16 4.88
CA GLY A 92 7.32 -20.60 3.50
C GLY A 92 6.62 -19.58 2.57
N LEU A 93 6.32 -18.40 3.09
CA LEU A 93 5.54 -17.38 2.38
C LEU A 93 6.30 -16.82 1.18
N LEU A 94 7.60 -16.61 1.33
CA LEU A 94 8.45 -16.09 0.25
C LEU A 94 8.53 -17.10 -0.90
N ALA A 95 8.77 -18.36 -0.61
CA ALA A 95 8.80 -19.42 -1.62
C ALA A 95 7.47 -19.58 -2.35
N LEU A 96 6.34 -19.49 -1.63
CA LEU A 96 5.01 -19.49 -2.26
C LEU A 96 4.82 -18.28 -3.16
N ALA A 97 5.26 -17.10 -2.73
CA ALA A 97 5.12 -15.87 -3.52
C ALA A 97 5.95 -15.93 -4.80
N GLU A 98 7.17 -16.44 -4.74
CA GLU A 98 8.04 -16.66 -5.89
C GLU A 98 7.42 -17.65 -6.89
N ALA A 99 6.94 -18.79 -6.39
CA ALA A 99 6.28 -19.80 -7.22
C ALA A 99 5.01 -19.25 -7.89
N LEU A 100 4.18 -18.51 -7.13
CA LEU A 100 2.98 -17.86 -7.66
C LEU A 100 3.34 -16.82 -8.73
N GLN A 101 4.32 -15.96 -8.48
CA GLN A 101 4.75 -14.95 -9.43
C GLN A 101 5.26 -15.57 -10.73
N GLN A 102 6.10 -16.61 -10.65
CA GLN A 102 6.60 -17.33 -11.83
C GLN A 102 5.45 -17.95 -12.62
N ALA A 103 4.52 -18.60 -11.94
CA ALA A 103 3.37 -19.22 -12.58
C ALA A 103 2.43 -18.20 -13.25
N LEU A 104 2.21 -17.04 -12.63
CA LEU A 104 1.42 -15.94 -13.21
C LEU A 104 2.06 -15.38 -14.50
N VAL A 105 3.37 -15.18 -14.49
CA VAL A 105 4.09 -14.64 -15.67
C VAL A 105 4.10 -15.65 -16.83
N ALA A 106 4.25 -16.92 -16.54
CA ALA A 106 4.27 -17.98 -17.55
C ALA A 106 2.89 -18.27 -18.19
N ASP A 107 1.81 -17.82 -17.55
CA ASP A 107 0.45 -18.19 -17.96
C ASP A 107 -0.18 -17.20 -18.96
N THR A 108 -0.17 -17.54 -20.23
CA THR A 108 -0.77 -16.73 -21.32
C THR A 108 -2.30 -16.62 -21.23
N ALA A 109 -3.00 -17.54 -20.53
CA ALA A 109 -4.44 -17.46 -20.34
C ALA A 109 -4.87 -16.27 -19.46
N LEU A 110 -3.91 -15.62 -18.77
CA LEU A 110 -4.14 -14.42 -17.96
C LEU A 110 -4.19 -13.11 -18.76
N ASP A 111 -3.98 -13.15 -20.06
CA ASP A 111 -4.12 -11.98 -20.91
C ASP A 111 -5.56 -11.45 -20.82
N GLY A 112 -5.65 -10.14 -20.54
CA GLY A 112 -6.94 -9.50 -20.27
C GLY A 112 -7.36 -9.48 -18.79
N LEU A 113 -6.56 -10.01 -17.86
CA LEU A 113 -6.78 -9.83 -16.42
C LEU A 113 -6.92 -8.34 -16.09
N PRO A 114 -7.85 -7.92 -15.22
CA PRO A 114 -7.96 -6.52 -14.83
C PRO A 114 -6.66 -5.98 -14.20
N ALA A 115 -6.21 -4.79 -14.60
CA ALA A 115 -4.95 -4.19 -14.12
C ALA A 115 -4.86 -4.00 -12.59
N LYS A 116 -6.00 -4.02 -11.90
CA LYS A 116 -6.07 -3.94 -10.43
C LYS A 116 -6.24 -5.30 -9.76
N PHE A 117 -6.29 -6.38 -10.52
CA PHE A 117 -6.34 -7.72 -9.93
C PHE A 117 -5.06 -7.95 -9.12
N GLY A 118 -5.19 -8.50 -7.93
CA GLY A 118 -4.03 -8.66 -7.06
C GLY A 118 -4.23 -9.73 -6.00
N PHE A 119 -3.09 -10.13 -5.44
CA PHE A 119 -3.00 -11.11 -4.38
C PHE A 119 -2.44 -10.48 -3.11
N SER A 120 -2.86 -10.96 -1.94
CA SER A 120 -2.16 -10.73 -0.68
C SER A 120 -1.80 -12.07 -0.04
N LEU A 121 -0.57 -12.18 0.45
CA LEU A 121 -0.03 -13.38 1.09
C LEU A 121 0.33 -13.05 2.52
N ALA A 122 -0.37 -13.65 3.49
CA ALA A 122 -0.22 -13.38 4.91
C ALA A 122 0.31 -14.60 5.69
N SER A 123 1.11 -14.33 6.72
CA SER A 123 1.62 -15.35 7.63
C SER A 123 0.54 -15.93 8.58
N GLY A 124 -0.60 -15.24 8.71
CA GLY A 124 -1.65 -15.61 9.65
C GLY A 124 -1.35 -15.26 11.12
N ARG A 125 -0.21 -14.61 11.39
CA ARG A 125 0.21 -14.29 12.78
C ARG A 125 -0.37 -12.99 13.31
N HIS A 126 -0.78 -12.09 12.42
CA HIS A 126 -1.34 -10.78 12.73
C HIS A 126 -2.29 -10.32 11.62
N GLY A 127 -3.14 -9.37 11.95
CA GLY A 127 -4.19 -8.86 11.04
C GLY A 127 -3.71 -7.89 9.95
N GLY A 128 -2.43 -7.56 9.91
CA GLY A 128 -1.88 -6.43 9.15
C GLY A 128 -2.18 -6.39 7.65
N LEU A 129 -2.54 -7.51 7.00
CA LEU A 129 -2.95 -7.53 5.59
C LEU A 129 -4.48 -7.59 5.40
N ALA A 130 -5.26 -7.53 6.47
CA ALA A 130 -6.73 -7.60 6.38
C ALA A 130 -7.32 -6.53 5.46
N GLU A 131 -6.81 -5.31 5.56
CA GLU A 131 -7.30 -4.14 4.81
C GLU A 131 -6.66 -3.99 3.42
N VAL A 132 -5.68 -4.82 3.08
CA VAL A 132 -5.05 -4.77 1.75
C VAL A 132 -6.06 -5.18 0.69
N ALA A 133 -6.27 -4.28 -0.27
CA ALA A 133 -7.15 -4.52 -1.40
C ALA A 133 -6.55 -5.57 -2.35
N ALA A 134 -7.00 -6.81 -2.23
CA ALA A 134 -6.64 -7.93 -3.09
C ALA A 134 -7.90 -8.67 -3.56
N ASP A 135 -7.81 -9.34 -4.71
CA ASP A 135 -8.91 -10.19 -5.22
C ASP A 135 -8.84 -11.59 -4.62
N VAL A 136 -7.64 -12.07 -4.37
CA VAL A 136 -7.39 -13.35 -3.71
C VAL A 136 -6.47 -13.12 -2.53
N LYS A 137 -6.90 -13.53 -1.36
CA LYS A 137 -6.10 -13.50 -0.14
C LYS A 137 -5.65 -14.91 0.20
N ILE A 138 -4.36 -15.10 0.37
CA ILE A 138 -3.75 -16.37 0.73
C ILE A 138 -3.14 -16.20 2.12
N VAL A 139 -3.55 -17.06 3.05
CA VAL A 139 -3.12 -16.99 4.44
C VAL A 139 -2.51 -18.33 4.85
N ARG A 140 -1.36 -18.30 5.51
CA ARG A 140 -0.77 -19.50 6.13
C ARG A 140 -1.66 -19.94 7.30
N ASP A 141 -2.12 -21.18 7.26
CA ASP A 141 -3.02 -21.75 8.28
C ASP A 141 -2.25 -22.69 9.21
N GLY A 142 -1.49 -22.12 10.12
CA GLY A 142 -0.64 -22.86 11.05
C GLY A 142 0.29 -23.84 10.33
N THR A 143 0.26 -25.11 10.72
CA THR A 143 0.98 -26.21 10.06
C THR A 143 0.18 -26.90 8.96
N GLN A 144 -1.10 -26.52 8.78
CA GLN A 144 -2.08 -27.23 7.97
C GLN A 144 -2.18 -26.79 6.50
N GLY A 145 -1.24 -25.97 6.01
CA GLY A 145 -1.25 -25.55 4.63
C GLY A 145 -1.64 -24.08 4.44
N TRP A 146 -2.40 -23.81 3.41
CA TRP A 146 -2.71 -22.47 2.95
C TRP A 146 -4.22 -22.29 2.77
N ARG A 147 -4.77 -21.20 3.22
CA ARG A 147 -6.17 -20.82 3.03
C ARG A 147 -6.27 -19.76 1.96
N LEU A 148 -7.02 -20.03 0.90
CA LEU A 148 -7.35 -19.07 -0.16
C LEU A 148 -8.76 -18.53 0.09
N GLN A 149 -8.93 -17.23 0.04
CA GLN A 149 -10.24 -16.60 0.18
C GLN A 149 -10.39 -15.42 -0.78
N VAL A 150 -11.61 -15.24 -1.25
CA VAL A 150 -12.02 -14.06 -2.03
C VAL A 150 -12.85 -13.16 -1.12
N PRO A 151 -12.52 -11.88 -1.00
CA PRO A 151 -13.24 -10.96 -0.11
C PRO A 151 -14.74 -10.92 -0.38
N GLY A 152 -15.53 -11.04 0.70
CA GLY A 152 -16.99 -11.04 0.62
C GLY A 152 -17.63 -12.36 0.21
N GLN A 153 -16.86 -13.44 0.07
CA GLN A 153 -17.37 -14.79 -0.07
C GLN A 153 -17.55 -15.46 1.30
N PRO A 154 -18.60 -16.26 1.51
CA PRO A 154 -18.87 -16.91 2.78
C PRO A 154 -17.99 -18.14 3.05
N ILE A 155 -17.25 -18.60 2.05
CA ILE A 155 -16.34 -19.75 2.13
C ILE A 155 -14.95 -19.38 1.67
N ALA A 156 -13.97 -20.11 2.19
CA ALA A 156 -12.60 -20.15 1.74
C ALA A 156 -12.22 -21.59 1.35
N TRP A 157 -11.06 -21.75 0.75
CA TRP A 157 -10.54 -23.07 0.34
C TRP A 157 -9.19 -23.30 1.01
N GLN A 158 -9.03 -24.45 1.60
CA GLN A 158 -7.79 -24.89 2.20
C GLN A 158 -7.05 -25.84 1.25
N ALA A 159 -5.79 -25.55 0.98
CA ALA A 159 -4.85 -26.37 0.24
C ALA A 159 -3.74 -26.85 1.18
N ASP A 160 -3.42 -28.16 1.13
CA ASP A 160 -2.41 -28.76 2.02
C ASP A 160 -0.96 -28.55 1.52
N SER A 161 -0.79 -28.00 0.31
CA SER A 161 0.52 -27.77 -0.29
C SER A 161 0.62 -26.45 -1.05
N ALA A 162 1.83 -25.92 -1.20
CA ALA A 162 2.11 -24.74 -1.99
C ALA A 162 1.77 -24.94 -3.50
N PRO A 163 2.09 -26.07 -4.14
CA PRO A 163 1.69 -26.29 -5.54
C PRO A 163 0.18 -26.25 -5.75
N LEU A 164 -0.62 -26.89 -4.88
CA LEU A 164 -2.08 -26.85 -4.95
C LEU A 164 -2.61 -25.44 -4.73
N THR A 165 -2.00 -24.66 -3.83
CA THR A 165 -2.32 -23.25 -3.59
C THR A 165 -2.09 -22.40 -4.84
N VAL A 166 -0.93 -22.55 -5.49
CA VAL A 166 -0.62 -21.85 -6.74
C VAL A 166 -1.60 -22.22 -7.84
N GLN A 167 -1.90 -23.52 -8.00
CA GLN A 167 -2.86 -24.00 -8.99
C GLN A 167 -4.25 -23.40 -8.77
N ALA A 168 -4.74 -23.37 -7.53
CA ALA A 168 -6.04 -22.79 -7.19
C ALA A 168 -6.06 -21.26 -7.45
N ALA A 169 -4.99 -20.55 -7.09
CA ALA A 169 -4.84 -19.12 -7.35
C ALA A 169 -4.85 -18.79 -8.85
N LEU A 170 -4.19 -19.62 -9.68
CA LEU A 170 -4.21 -19.49 -11.15
C LEU A 170 -5.60 -19.73 -11.72
N VAL A 171 -6.33 -20.72 -11.24
CA VAL A 171 -7.71 -20.98 -11.69
C VAL A 171 -8.61 -19.79 -11.41
N LEU A 172 -8.53 -19.19 -10.22
CA LEU A 172 -9.28 -17.96 -9.88
C LEU A 172 -8.92 -16.80 -10.81
N ALA A 173 -7.62 -16.61 -11.08
CA ALA A 173 -7.14 -15.55 -11.97
C ALA A 173 -7.57 -15.78 -13.43
N ARG A 174 -7.42 -17.00 -13.96
CA ARG A 174 -7.86 -17.38 -15.32
C ARG A 174 -9.35 -17.18 -15.52
N TRP A 175 -10.15 -17.63 -14.54
CA TRP A 175 -11.59 -17.42 -14.58
C TRP A 175 -11.94 -15.92 -14.62
N CYS A 176 -11.33 -15.11 -13.77
CA CYS A 176 -11.54 -13.66 -13.78
C CYS A 176 -11.09 -13.02 -15.10
N ALA A 177 -9.96 -13.45 -15.67
CA ALA A 177 -9.47 -12.96 -16.97
C ALA A 177 -10.45 -13.29 -18.10
N ALA A 178 -11.00 -14.50 -18.13
CA ALA A 178 -11.99 -14.93 -19.12
C ALA A 178 -13.27 -14.07 -19.02
N GLN A 179 -13.80 -13.87 -17.81
CA GLN A 179 -14.97 -13.02 -17.60
C GLN A 179 -14.70 -11.56 -18.01
N ALA A 180 -13.53 -11.04 -17.63
CA ALA A 180 -13.14 -9.68 -18.00
C ALA A 180 -13.01 -9.47 -19.51
N ARG A 181 -12.53 -10.47 -20.26
CA ARG A 181 -12.48 -10.44 -21.73
C ARG A 181 -13.90 -10.45 -22.32
N ALA A 182 -14.77 -11.35 -21.88
CA ALA A 182 -16.15 -11.44 -22.35
C ALA A 182 -16.92 -10.13 -22.14
N ARG A 183 -16.80 -9.54 -20.95
CA ARG A 183 -17.47 -8.26 -20.61
C ARG A 183 -16.93 -7.10 -21.45
N ARG A 184 -15.61 -7.02 -21.67
CA ARG A 184 -15.05 -6.00 -22.57
C ARG A 184 -15.53 -6.15 -24.01
N ALA A 185 -15.65 -7.38 -24.51
CA ALA A 185 -16.21 -7.64 -25.83
C ALA A 185 -17.67 -7.19 -25.97
N ALA A 186 -18.43 -7.24 -24.86
CA ALA A 186 -19.80 -6.73 -24.76
C ALA A 186 -19.87 -5.21 -24.47
N GLY A 187 -18.74 -4.49 -24.40
CA GLY A 187 -18.70 -3.07 -24.07
C GLY A 187 -18.90 -2.74 -22.58
N GLU A 188 -18.82 -3.74 -21.73
CA GLU A 188 -19.05 -3.61 -20.30
C GLU A 188 -17.75 -3.39 -19.49
N HIS A 189 -17.90 -2.89 -18.25
CA HIS A 189 -16.78 -2.83 -17.31
C HIS A 189 -16.33 -4.25 -16.94
N PRO A 190 -15.00 -4.55 -16.97
CA PRO A 190 -14.48 -5.91 -16.75
C PRO A 190 -14.81 -6.53 -15.38
N GLY A 191 -15.09 -5.68 -14.37
CA GLY A 191 -15.37 -6.15 -13.01
C GLY A 191 -14.11 -6.55 -12.24
N ARG A 192 -14.29 -6.92 -10.98
CA ARG A 192 -13.29 -7.48 -10.08
C ARG A 192 -13.78 -8.84 -9.60
N LEU A 193 -12.89 -9.78 -9.31
CA LEU A 193 -13.25 -11.14 -8.89
C LEU A 193 -14.29 -11.17 -7.75
N PRO A 194 -14.17 -10.39 -6.66
CA PRO A 194 -15.19 -10.38 -5.60
C PRO A 194 -16.56 -9.88 -6.06
N GLN A 195 -16.61 -9.01 -7.08
CA GLN A 195 -17.86 -8.51 -7.65
C GLN A 195 -18.51 -9.55 -8.57
N LEU A 196 -17.70 -10.17 -9.42
CA LEU A 196 -18.15 -11.19 -10.36
C LEU A 196 -18.74 -12.40 -9.63
N LEU A 197 -18.09 -12.88 -8.57
CA LEU A 197 -18.57 -14.01 -7.79
C LEU A 197 -19.83 -13.72 -6.96
N ARG A 198 -20.23 -12.46 -6.81
CA ARG A 198 -21.50 -12.09 -6.16
C ARG A 198 -22.70 -12.01 -7.11
N GLN A 199 -22.51 -12.20 -8.40
CA GLN A 199 -23.57 -12.19 -9.42
C GLN A 199 -23.96 -13.65 -9.74
N PRO A 200 -24.95 -14.25 -9.05
CA PRO A 200 -25.32 -15.64 -9.28
C PRO A 200 -26.09 -15.77 -10.60
N GLY A 201 -25.81 -16.79 -11.35
CA GLY A 201 -26.67 -17.31 -12.42
C GLY A 201 -26.30 -17.00 -13.86
N GLU A 202 -25.46 -15.97 -14.13
CA GLU A 202 -25.13 -15.57 -15.51
C GLU A 202 -23.69 -15.92 -15.95
N LEU A 203 -22.85 -16.32 -15.02
CA LEU A 203 -21.44 -16.58 -15.30
C LEU A 203 -21.14 -18.10 -15.33
N PRO A 204 -20.19 -18.52 -16.17
CA PRO A 204 -19.75 -19.91 -16.17
C PRO A 204 -19.28 -20.37 -14.79
N PRO A 205 -19.54 -21.61 -14.40
CA PRO A 205 -19.16 -22.12 -13.08
C PRO A 205 -17.64 -22.04 -12.87
N LEU A 206 -17.22 -21.60 -11.68
CA LEU A 206 -15.83 -21.68 -11.24
C LEU A 206 -15.53 -23.11 -10.78
N VAL A 207 -14.70 -23.83 -11.53
CA VAL A 207 -14.27 -25.17 -11.20
C VAL A 207 -12.85 -25.12 -10.64
N LEU A 208 -12.70 -25.35 -9.35
CA LEU A 208 -11.42 -25.38 -8.67
C LEU A 208 -10.74 -26.76 -8.73
N PRO A 209 -9.41 -26.85 -8.54
CA PRO A 209 -8.70 -28.12 -8.50
C PRO A 209 -9.24 -29.06 -7.42
N THR A 210 -9.16 -30.35 -7.67
CA THR A 210 -9.41 -31.39 -6.65
C THR A 210 -8.38 -31.31 -5.53
N GLY A 211 -8.76 -31.75 -4.33
CA GLY A 211 -7.89 -31.73 -3.15
C GLY A 211 -8.04 -30.48 -2.27
N LEU A 212 -8.84 -29.50 -2.70
CA LEU A 212 -9.21 -28.35 -1.86
C LEU A 212 -10.35 -28.72 -0.92
N ARG A 213 -10.27 -28.27 0.33
CA ARG A 213 -11.33 -28.40 1.32
C ARG A 213 -12.02 -27.05 1.52
N GLN A 214 -13.33 -27.01 1.56
CA GLN A 214 -14.06 -25.81 1.96
C GLN A 214 -13.91 -25.59 3.47
N VAL A 215 -13.60 -24.36 3.86
CA VAL A 215 -13.41 -23.93 5.25
C VAL A 215 -14.02 -22.55 5.45
N PRO A 216 -14.31 -22.12 6.68
CA PRO A 216 -14.68 -20.72 6.95
C PRO A 216 -13.56 -19.77 6.50
N PRO A 217 -13.90 -18.52 6.11
CA PRO A 217 -12.90 -17.50 5.85
C PRO A 217 -12.01 -17.25 7.08
N TYR A 218 -10.75 -16.93 6.84
CA TYR A 218 -9.86 -16.46 7.88
C TYR A 218 -10.29 -15.07 8.33
N LEU A 219 -10.55 -14.94 9.62
CA LEU A 219 -10.80 -13.66 10.27
C LEU A 219 -9.51 -13.23 10.96
N PRO A 220 -8.85 -12.19 10.44
CA PRO A 220 -7.61 -11.70 11.03
C PRO A 220 -7.86 -11.08 12.41
N ALA A 221 -6.87 -11.14 13.28
CA ALA A 221 -6.84 -10.28 14.46
C ALA A 221 -6.79 -8.80 14.04
N ASP A 222 -7.34 -7.93 14.85
CA ASP A 222 -7.45 -6.51 14.54
C ASP A 222 -6.08 -5.79 14.51
N GLY A 223 -6.00 -4.79 13.63
CA GLY A 223 -5.00 -3.75 13.62
C GLY A 223 -3.79 -3.99 12.71
N SER A 224 -3.30 -2.89 12.17
CA SER A 224 -1.99 -2.81 11.53
C SER A 224 -0.90 -2.79 12.60
N PRO A 225 0.27 -3.38 12.35
CA PRO A 225 1.39 -3.29 13.27
C PRO A 225 1.84 -1.85 13.51
N ASN A 226 2.27 -1.57 14.73
CA ASN A 226 2.84 -0.28 15.10
C ASN A 226 4.35 -0.23 14.82
N PRO A 227 4.94 0.96 14.64
CA PRO A 227 6.39 1.14 14.64
C PRO A 227 7.02 0.52 15.88
N GLY A 228 8.25 0.04 15.75
CA GLY A 228 9.00 -0.57 16.84
C GLY A 228 9.76 -1.81 16.41
N TRP A 229 10.50 -2.40 17.35
CA TRP A 229 11.33 -3.55 17.13
C TRP A 229 10.52 -4.82 16.84
N GLN A 230 10.78 -5.45 15.72
CA GLN A 230 10.16 -6.70 15.29
C GLN A 230 11.14 -7.85 15.51
N ARG A 231 10.87 -8.69 16.51
CA ARG A 231 11.77 -9.77 16.93
C ARG A 231 12.18 -10.67 15.77
N GLY A 232 13.48 -10.82 15.56
CA GLY A 232 14.04 -11.67 14.51
C GLY A 232 13.99 -11.09 13.10
N LEU A 233 13.49 -9.85 12.95
CA LEU A 233 13.35 -9.18 11.65
C LEU A 233 14.13 -7.86 11.57
N GLY A 234 13.90 -6.94 12.52
CA GLY A 234 14.50 -5.62 12.52
C GLY A 234 13.58 -4.56 13.11
N LEU A 235 13.74 -3.31 12.68
CA LEU A 235 12.97 -2.17 13.19
C LEU A 235 11.92 -1.73 12.15
N LEU A 236 10.66 -1.73 12.55
CA LEU A 236 9.57 -1.14 11.78
C LEU A 236 9.51 0.36 12.07
N VAL A 237 9.65 1.18 11.04
CA VAL A 237 9.63 2.64 11.14
C VAL A 237 8.61 3.23 10.19
N ALA A 238 7.91 4.27 10.62
CA ALA A 238 7.08 5.07 9.74
C ALA A 238 7.82 6.34 9.30
N ALA A 239 7.41 6.89 8.18
CA ALA A 239 7.74 8.25 7.78
C ALA A 239 6.48 9.12 7.87
N PRO A 240 6.59 10.42 8.21
CA PRO A 240 5.44 11.30 8.26
C PRO A 240 4.62 11.26 6.97
N LEU A 241 3.34 10.91 7.07
CA LEU A 241 2.42 10.68 5.93
C LEU A 241 2.89 9.65 4.89
N GLY A 242 3.86 8.79 5.24
CA GLY A 242 4.51 7.84 4.33
C GLY A 242 5.48 8.47 3.33
N ARG A 243 5.98 9.67 3.62
CA ARG A 243 6.92 10.43 2.77
C ARG A 243 8.34 10.29 3.28
N VAL A 244 9.24 9.84 2.44
CA VAL A 244 10.65 9.59 2.76
C VAL A 244 11.52 10.55 1.94
N ALA A 245 12.29 11.39 2.61
CA ALA A 245 13.28 12.22 1.96
C ALA A 245 14.42 11.36 1.37
N ALA A 246 14.90 11.73 0.20
CA ALA A 246 15.92 10.96 -0.49
C ALA A 246 17.24 10.90 0.29
N ASP A 247 17.64 11.97 0.93
CA ASP A 247 18.84 12.04 1.77
C ASP A 247 18.72 11.17 3.03
N ALA A 248 17.55 11.17 3.69
CA ALA A 248 17.28 10.30 4.83
C ALA A 248 17.34 8.80 4.45
N LEU A 249 16.77 8.44 3.29
CA LEU A 249 16.86 7.08 2.76
C LEU A 249 18.30 6.72 2.39
N ALA A 250 19.05 7.63 1.77
CA ALA A 250 20.44 7.42 1.40
C ALA A 250 21.33 7.24 2.64
N ARG A 251 21.13 8.06 3.69
CA ARG A 251 21.84 7.92 4.98
C ARG A 251 21.56 6.53 5.59
N LEU A 252 20.30 6.14 5.65
CA LEU A 252 19.91 4.82 6.15
C LEU A 252 20.54 3.70 5.34
N ALA A 253 20.51 3.76 4.01
CA ALA A 253 21.06 2.73 3.14
C ALA A 253 22.59 2.58 3.26
N ARG A 254 23.32 3.67 3.52
CA ARG A 254 24.78 3.66 3.72
C ARG A 254 25.21 3.18 5.10
N SER A 255 24.30 3.04 6.04
CA SER A 255 24.64 2.71 7.43
C SER A 255 24.92 1.24 7.70
N GLY A 256 24.98 0.40 6.66
CA GLY A 256 25.27 -1.02 6.80
C GLY A 256 24.06 -1.91 7.08
N ILE A 257 22.84 -1.41 6.91
CA ILE A 257 21.64 -2.25 6.95
C ILE A 257 21.70 -3.33 5.87
N ARG A 258 21.02 -4.46 6.08
CA ARG A 258 20.93 -5.54 5.08
C ARG A 258 19.97 -5.16 3.94
N GLY A 259 18.84 -4.52 4.27
CA GLY A 259 17.84 -4.14 3.31
C GLY A 259 16.58 -3.58 3.97
N LEU A 260 15.58 -3.37 3.13
CA LEU A 260 14.28 -2.81 3.53
C LEU A 260 13.16 -3.70 3.01
N ARG A 261 12.09 -3.84 3.80
CA ARG A 261 10.80 -4.36 3.32
C ARG A 261 9.79 -3.23 3.30
N LEU A 262 9.16 -3.05 2.16
CA LEU A 262 8.03 -2.12 2.00
C LEU A 262 6.80 -2.72 2.64
N THR A 263 6.03 -1.89 3.34
CA THR A 263 4.79 -2.34 3.98
C THR A 263 3.56 -1.65 3.39
N PRO A 264 2.38 -2.27 3.44
CA PRO A 264 1.14 -1.62 3.01
C PRO A 264 0.67 -0.54 4.00
N TRP A 265 1.30 -0.45 5.16
CA TRP A 265 1.00 0.55 6.21
C TRP A 265 1.80 1.84 6.02
N ARG A 266 2.48 2.02 4.87
CA ARG A 266 3.37 3.16 4.57
C ARG A 266 4.53 3.28 5.58
N MET A 267 5.03 2.15 6.01
CA MET A 267 6.20 1.99 6.86
C MET A 267 7.27 1.20 6.13
N LEU A 268 8.48 1.23 6.67
CA LEU A 268 9.60 0.40 6.23
C LEU A 268 10.02 -0.52 7.37
N LEU A 269 10.23 -1.80 7.08
CA LEU A 269 10.94 -2.68 7.99
C LEU A 269 12.42 -2.67 7.61
N VAL A 270 13.26 -2.17 8.51
CA VAL A 270 14.72 -2.06 8.35
C VAL A 270 15.36 -3.34 8.85
N GLU A 271 15.97 -4.11 7.95
CA GLU A 271 16.62 -5.39 8.26
C GLU A 271 18.12 -5.21 8.50
N GLY A 272 18.67 -6.03 9.39
CA GLY A 272 20.12 -6.07 9.63
C GLY A 272 20.65 -5.07 10.64
N LEU A 273 19.76 -4.40 11.39
CA LEU A 273 20.17 -3.62 12.54
C LEU A 273 20.66 -4.53 13.66
N ALA A 274 21.73 -4.13 14.34
CA ALA A 274 22.29 -4.89 15.46
C ALA A 274 21.39 -4.80 16.71
N SER A 275 20.84 -3.63 16.95
CA SER A 275 19.94 -3.35 18.08
C SER A 275 19.08 -2.12 17.79
N SER A 276 18.22 -1.75 18.73
CA SER A 276 17.47 -0.49 18.74
C SER A 276 18.08 0.56 19.66
N ASP A 277 19.35 0.38 20.06
CA ASP A 277 20.03 1.30 20.96
C ASP A 277 20.26 2.68 20.31
N SER A 278 20.34 3.71 21.13
CA SER A 278 20.46 5.10 20.70
C SER A 278 21.64 5.32 19.74
N ALA A 279 22.80 4.72 20.01
CA ALA A 279 23.98 4.84 19.16
C ALA A 279 23.77 4.26 17.75
N VAL A 280 23.08 3.13 17.65
CA VAL A 280 22.73 2.51 16.35
C VAL A 280 21.73 3.38 15.60
N LEU A 281 20.73 3.93 16.29
CA LEU A 281 19.73 4.80 15.70
C LEU A 281 20.32 6.10 15.18
N GLU A 282 21.25 6.71 15.92
CA GLU A 282 21.98 7.91 15.49
C GLU A 282 22.86 7.63 14.27
N ALA A 283 23.65 6.55 14.31
CA ALA A 283 24.53 6.17 13.20
C ALA A 283 23.76 5.90 11.90
N THR A 284 22.56 5.31 12.00
CA THR A 284 21.71 5.01 10.84
C THR A 284 20.87 6.20 10.37
N GLY A 285 20.79 7.27 11.15
CA GLY A 285 19.87 8.39 10.93
C GLY A 285 18.42 8.11 11.33
N LEU A 286 18.14 6.93 11.89
CA LEU A 286 16.81 6.59 12.39
C LEU A 286 16.47 7.33 13.69
N GLY A 287 17.46 7.97 14.35
CA GLY A 287 17.27 8.87 15.49
C GLY A 287 16.55 10.17 15.14
N ASP A 288 16.57 10.59 13.89
CA ASP A 288 15.98 11.85 13.44
C ASP A 288 14.44 11.81 13.41
N PRO A 289 13.76 12.52 14.33
CA PRO A 289 12.29 12.49 14.41
C PRO A 289 11.61 13.27 13.28
N GLU A 290 12.31 14.12 12.53
CA GLU A 290 11.71 14.79 11.38
C GLU A 290 11.45 13.81 10.24
N HIS A 291 12.31 12.82 10.09
CA HIS A 291 12.23 11.85 9.01
C HIS A 291 11.60 10.53 9.42
N TRP A 292 11.77 10.11 10.69
CA TRP A 292 11.37 8.77 11.11
C TRP A 292 10.52 8.77 12.39
N ILE A 293 9.45 8.01 12.35
CA ILE A 293 8.56 7.77 13.49
C ILE A 293 8.81 6.34 13.99
N ARG A 294 9.25 6.21 15.24
CA ARG A 294 9.55 4.95 15.91
C ARG A 294 8.66 4.70 17.12
N ASP A 295 8.12 5.78 17.69
CA ASP A 295 7.20 5.74 18.81
C ASP A 295 5.80 5.36 18.30
N PRO A 296 5.20 4.26 18.77
CA PRO A 296 3.84 3.87 18.41
C PRO A 296 2.76 4.88 18.87
N GLN A 297 3.09 5.76 19.81
CA GLN A 297 2.18 6.80 20.31
C GLN A 297 2.31 8.14 19.56
N ASP A 298 3.22 8.25 18.60
CA ASP A 298 3.41 9.48 17.85
C ASP A 298 2.10 9.91 17.15
N ALA A 299 1.68 11.14 17.44
CA ALA A 299 0.43 11.70 16.92
C ALA A 299 0.35 11.72 15.39
N ARG A 300 1.50 11.78 14.70
CA ARG A 300 1.56 11.76 13.24
C ARG A 300 1.12 10.42 12.62
N LEU A 301 1.06 9.34 13.41
CA LEU A 301 0.47 8.06 12.98
C LEU A 301 -1.05 8.10 12.91
N ARG A 302 -1.68 9.04 13.61
CA ARG A 302 -3.13 9.22 13.65
C ARG A 302 -3.68 10.07 12.52
N VAL A 303 -2.83 10.48 11.57
CA VAL A 303 -3.24 11.31 10.43
C VAL A 303 -2.84 10.67 9.11
N SER A 304 -3.67 10.90 8.09
CA SER A 304 -3.35 10.56 6.71
C SER A 304 -3.73 11.72 5.80
N ALA A 305 -2.93 11.96 4.77
CA ALA A 305 -3.22 12.96 3.76
C ALA A 305 -2.88 12.46 2.35
N CYS A 306 -3.64 12.93 1.36
CA CYS A 306 -3.23 12.75 -0.03
C CYS A 306 -2.14 13.77 -0.40
N SER A 307 -1.60 13.69 -1.63
CA SER A 307 -0.55 14.61 -2.08
C SER A 307 -0.99 16.09 -2.07
N GLY A 308 -2.31 16.38 -2.17
CA GLY A 308 -2.82 17.74 -2.17
C GLY A 308 -2.34 18.59 -3.35
N ALA A 309 -2.72 19.86 -3.37
CA ALA A 309 -2.15 20.84 -4.29
C ALA A 309 -0.74 21.29 -3.76
N PRO A 310 0.22 21.64 -4.63
CA PRO A 310 0.18 21.55 -6.09
C PRO A 310 0.46 20.15 -6.65
N GLY A 311 0.81 19.18 -5.82
CA GLY A 311 1.23 17.82 -6.20
C GLY A 311 0.15 16.98 -6.90
N CYS A 312 -1.12 17.35 -6.80
CA CYS A 312 -2.23 16.69 -7.48
C CYS A 312 -3.10 17.71 -8.23
N ARG A 313 -3.26 17.55 -9.54
CA ARG A 313 -4.08 18.45 -10.39
C ARG A 313 -5.57 18.51 -10.01
N GLN A 314 -6.07 17.51 -9.28
CA GLN A 314 -7.47 17.45 -8.85
C GLN A 314 -7.68 17.99 -7.44
N ALA A 315 -6.61 18.24 -6.71
CA ALA A 315 -6.70 18.78 -5.37
C ALA A 315 -6.95 20.28 -5.41
N LEU A 316 -7.90 20.72 -4.59
CA LEU A 316 -8.26 22.13 -4.46
C LEU A 316 -7.41 22.86 -3.43
N ALA A 317 -6.75 22.14 -2.50
CA ALA A 317 -5.92 22.72 -1.46
C ALA A 317 -4.70 21.84 -1.12
N PRO A 318 -3.63 22.43 -0.52
CA PRO A 318 -2.61 21.69 0.19
C PRO A 318 -3.21 20.91 1.36
N THR A 319 -2.76 19.68 1.57
CA THR A 319 -3.34 18.78 2.59
C THR A 319 -2.35 18.33 3.63
N GLN A 320 -1.09 18.18 3.25
CA GLN A 320 -0.07 17.51 4.07
C GLN A 320 0.33 18.36 5.26
N ASP A 321 0.65 19.63 5.06
CA ASP A 321 1.01 20.55 6.13
C ASP A 321 -0.14 20.78 7.11
N LEU A 322 -1.39 20.78 6.59
CA LEU A 322 -2.56 20.87 7.45
C LEU A 322 -2.71 19.62 8.30
N ALA A 323 -2.56 18.43 7.70
CA ALA A 323 -2.67 17.16 8.43
C ALA A 323 -1.62 17.05 9.54
N LEU A 324 -0.36 17.44 9.26
CA LEU A 324 0.72 17.41 10.25
C LEU A 324 0.49 18.45 11.37
N ALA A 325 0.02 19.66 11.04
CA ALA A 325 -0.31 20.67 12.03
C ALA A 325 -1.47 20.25 12.95
N LEU A 326 -2.42 19.47 12.43
CA LEU A 326 -3.55 18.96 13.21
C LEU A 326 -3.24 17.69 13.99
N ALA A 327 -2.16 16.96 13.65
CA ALA A 327 -1.83 15.68 14.25
C ALA A 327 -1.76 15.69 15.80
N PRO A 328 -1.14 16.67 16.46
CA PRO A 328 -1.10 16.72 17.94
C PRO A 328 -2.46 16.80 18.61
N HIS A 329 -3.48 17.25 17.88
CA HIS A 329 -4.84 17.47 18.39
C HIS A 329 -5.78 16.30 18.09
N VAL A 330 -5.32 15.26 17.38
CA VAL A 330 -6.12 14.05 17.13
C VAL A 330 -6.09 13.17 18.37
N PRO A 331 -7.25 12.87 18.98
CA PRO A 331 -7.31 12.03 20.18
C PRO A 331 -6.74 10.62 19.94
N GLU A 332 -6.32 9.96 21.02
CA GLU A 332 -5.97 8.53 20.97
C GLU A 332 -7.19 7.71 20.51
N GLY A 333 -6.93 6.71 19.66
CA GLY A 333 -7.98 5.89 19.06
C GLY A 333 -8.76 6.56 17.93
N ALA A 334 -8.58 7.86 17.68
CA ALA A 334 -9.16 8.55 16.53
C ALA A 334 -8.17 8.61 15.35
N HIS A 335 -8.72 8.79 14.14
CA HIS A 335 -7.93 8.99 12.92
C HIS A 335 -8.48 10.16 12.10
N LEU A 336 -7.58 11.06 11.68
CA LEU A 336 -7.91 12.17 10.79
C LEU A 336 -7.42 11.88 9.37
N HIS A 337 -8.31 11.98 8.39
CA HIS A 337 -7.96 11.96 6.97
C HIS A 337 -8.15 13.32 6.32
N VAL A 338 -7.10 13.89 5.72
CA VAL A 338 -7.17 15.17 4.98
C VAL A 338 -7.04 14.90 3.49
N SER A 339 -8.07 15.20 2.72
CA SER A 339 -8.14 14.97 1.28
C SER A 339 -8.29 16.27 0.50
N GLY A 340 -7.53 16.41 -0.59
CA GLY A 340 -7.61 17.55 -1.50
C GLY A 340 -8.82 17.53 -2.44
N CYS A 341 -9.58 16.42 -2.48
CA CYS A 341 -10.80 16.28 -3.26
C CYS A 341 -11.62 15.07 -2.78
N ALA A 342 -12.84 14.91 -3.28
CA ALA A 342 -13.76 13.83 -2.88
C ALA A 342 -13.27 12.40 -3.20
N LYS A 343 -12.17 12.20 -3.94
CA LYS A 343 -11.64 10.86 -4.24
C LYS A 343 -11.06 10.13 -3.03
N GLY A 344 -10.52 10.83 -2.04
CA GLY A 344 -9.95 10.22 -0.83
C GLY A 344 -8.83 9.23 -1.11
N CYS A 345 -7.90 9.55 -2.03
CA CYS A 345 -6.91 8.58 -2.53
C CYS A 345 -5.97 8.02 -1.47
N ALA A 346 -5.71 8.76 -0.40
CA ALA A 346 -4.78 8.34 0.65
C ALA A 346 -5.41 7.34 1.63
N LEU A 347 -6.73 7.39 1.82
CA LEU A 347 -7.46 6.46 2.67
C LEU A 347 -8.79 6.08 2.01
N GLN A 348 -9.00 4.79 1.78
CA GLN A 348 -10.23 4.24 1.19
C GLN A 348 -11.12 3.53 2.22
N LEU A 349 -10.85 3.78 3.50
CA LEU A 349 -11.63 3.32 4.64
C LEU A 349 -12.26 4.52 5.35
N PRO A 350 -13.38 4.36 6.05
CA PRO A 350 -13.90 5.38 6.93
C PRO A 350 -12.87 5.76 8.00
N SER A 351 -12.70 7.06 8.25
CA SER A 351 -11.90 7.57 9.38
C SER A 351 -12.79 8.27 10.39
N THR A 352 -12.31 8.46 11.61
CA THR A 352 -13.06 9.18 12.66
C THR A 352 -13.48 10.55 12.16
N VAL A 353 -12.52 11.28 11.58
CA VAL A 353 -12.79 12.55 10.89
C VAL A 353 -12.16 12.54 9.50
N THR A 354 -12.91 12.91 8.49
CA THR A 354 -12.43 13.16 7.13
C THR A 354 -12.65 14.63 6.78
N LEU A 355 -11.58 15.34 6.43
CA LEU A 355 -11.60 16.67 5.85
C LEU A 355 -11.41 16.58 4.34
N VAL A 356 -12.25 17.27 3.58
CA VAL A 356 -12.15 17.32 2.12
C VAL A 356 -12.15 18.76 1.63
N ALA A 357 -11.12 19.13 0.89
CA ALA A 357 -11.05 20.43 0.25
C ALA A 357 -12.17 20.61 -0.77
N GLN A 358 -12.81 21.77 -0.71
CA GLN A 358 -13.89 22.21 -1.57
C GLN A 358 -13.58 23.62 -2.08
N ALA A 359 -14.22 24.02 -3.18
CA ALA A 359 -14.14 25.41 -3.65
C ALA A 359 -14.82 26.35 -2.64
N GLY A 360 -14.13 27.41 -2.26
CA GLY A 360 -14.66 28.54 -1.51
C GLY A 360 -14.70 29.80 -2.38
N GLU A 361 -15.28 30.87 -1.86
CA GLU A 361 -15.43 32.15 -2.62
C GLU A 361 -14.09 32.86 -2.88
N GLN A 362 -13.19 32.85 -1.89
CA GLN A 362 -11.88 33.50 -1.98
C GLN A 362 -10.73 32.49 -1.91
N GLU A 363 -10.84 31.51 -1.04
CA GLU A 363 -9.84 30.45 -0.82
C GLU A 363 -10.54 29.08 -0.69
N PRO A 364 -9.82 27.97 -0.92
CA PRO A 364 -10.36 26.65 -0.65
C PRO A 364 -10.75 26.47 0.82
N VAL A 365 -11.85 25.79 1.05
CA VAL A 365 -12.37 25.44 2.38
C VAL A 365 -12.40 23.93 2.55
N PHE A 366 -12.48 23.46 3.78
CA PHE A 366 -12.56 22.04 4.09
C PHE A 366 -13.94 21.71 4.67
N GLY A 367 -14.64 20.78 4.01
CA GLY A 367 -15.82 20.14 4.58
C GLY A 367 -15.41 18.95 5.45
N ARG A 368 -16.23 18.60 6.44
CA ARG A 368 -16.00 17.49 7.37
C ARG A 368 -17.03 16.38 7.15
N ALA A 369 -16.56 15.12 7.26
CA ALA A 369 -17.41 13.96 7.50
C ALA A 369 -16.88 13.16 8.68
N ARG A 370 -17.75 12.50 9.43
CA ARG A 370 -17.40 11.65 10.57
C ARG A 370 -17.68 10.19 10.23
N HIS A 371 -16.77 9.28 10.64
CA HIS A 371 -16.88 7.83 10.40
C HIS A 371 -17.22 7.49 8.93
N ALA A 372 -16.67 8.27 8.00
CA ALA A 372 -17.05 8.23 6.59
C ALA A 372 -15.88 8.42 5.63
N LEU A 373 -16.11 8.04 4.40
CA LEU A 373 -15.20 8.25 3.27
C LEU A 373 -15.24 9.71 2.79
N ALA A 374 -14.17 10.17 2.13
CA ALA A 374 -14.06 11.51 1.57
C ALA A 374 -15.24 11.93 0.66
N ARG A 375 -15.84 10.97 -0.05
CA ARG A 375 -17.00 11.23 -0.92
C ARG A 375 -18.31 11.54 -0.18
N ALA A 376 -18.37 11.29 1.11
CA ALA A 376 -19.56 11.47 1.93
C ALA A 376 -19.56 12.80 2.73
N VAL A 377 -18.66 13.72 2.40
CA VAL A 377 -18.60 15.04 3.06
C VAL A 377 -19.83 15.86 2.69
N THR A 378 -20.59 16.26 3.69
CA THR A 378 -21.86 16.97 3.52
C THR A 378 -21.89 18.38 4.08
N ASP A 379 -21.18 18.68 5.18
CA ASP A 379 -21.42 19.91 5.94
C ASP A 379 -20.17 20.61 6.47
N SER A 380 -20.40 21.82 7.01
CA SER A 380 -19.47 22.71 7.72
C SER A 380 -18.16 22.98 6.98
N ARG A 381 -17.91 24.23 6.64
CA ARG A 381 -16.75 24.66 5.85
C ARG A 381 -15.84 25.54 6.68
N TRP A 382 -14.58 25.15 6.79
CA TRP A 382 -13.53 25.91 7.47
C TRP A 382 -12.35 26.19 6.54
N SER A 383 -11.74 27.36 6.69
CA SER A 383 -10.44 27.58 6.07
C SER A 383 -9.36 26.76 6.75
N ALA A 384 -8.25 26.49 6.05
CA ALA A 384 -7.10 25.83 6.65
C ALA A 384 -6.55 26.59 7.87
N ARG A 385 -6.64 27.92 7.85
CA ARG A 385 -6.26 28.79 8.96
C ARG A 385 -7.16 28.58 10.18
N SER A 386 -8.47 28.66 9.99
CA SER A 386 -9.45 28.44 11.07
C SER A 386 -9.28 27.06 11.75
N LEU A 387 -8.96 26.01 10.98
CA LEU A 387 -8.70 24.68 11.52
C LEU A 387 -7.42 24.61 12.36
N ARG A 388 -6.36 25.35 11.98
CA ARG A 388 -5.12 25.43 12.77
C ARG A 388 -5.32 26.23 14.05
N ASP A 389 -6.08 27.33 13.97
CA ASP A 389 -6.33 28.21 15.12
C ASP A 389 -7.29 27.55 16.13
N ASN A 390 -8.18 26.69 15.69
CA ASN A 390 -9.20 26.02 16.51
C ASN A 390 -9.35 24.53 16.16
N PRO A 391 -8.32 23.70 16.39
CA PRO A 391 -8.33 22.28 16.01
C PRO A 391 -9.36 21.45 16.79
N GLY A 392 -9.78 21.89 17.99
CA GLY A 392 -10.82 21.26 18.81
C GLY A 392 -12.16 21.09 18.09
N LEU A 393 -12.50 22.01 17.20
CA LEU A 393 -13.73 21.95 16.39
C LEU A 393 -13.93 20.64 15.62
N LEU A 394 -12.82 19.93 15.33
CA LEU A 394 -12.87 18.68 14.57
C LEU A 394 -13.42 17.51 15.37
N PHE A 395 -13.17 17.50 16.68
CA PHE A 395 -13.43 16.37 17.57
C PHE A 395 -14.47 16.67 18.64
N GLU A 396 -15.01 17.88 18.71
CA GLU A 396 -16.15 18.21 19.57
C GLU A 396 -17.35 17.30 19.22
N GLU A 397 -17.98 16.70 20.23
CA GLU A 397 -19.11 15.74 20.12
C GLU A 397 -18.73 14.34 19.56
N ILE A 398 -17.52 13.84 19.83
CA ILE A 398 -17.18 12.43 19.60
C ILE A 398 -17.38 11.61 20.88
#